data_a53b837c706d6403304f2c35218b36a6
#
_entry.id   a53b837c706d6403304f2c35218b36a6
#
_cell.length_a   1.000
_cell.length_b   1.000
_cell.length_c   1.000
_cell.angle_alpha   90.00
_cell.angle_beta   90.00
_cell.angle_gamma   90.00
#
_symmetry.space_group_name_H-M   'P 1'
#
loop_
_entity.id
_entity.type
_entity.pdbx_description
1 polymer ?
#
loop_
_entity_poly.entity_id
_entity_poly.type
_entity_poly.pdbx_seq_one_letter_code
_entity_poly.pdbx_strand_id
1 'polypeptide(L)'
;MATDQKLNRTMTLVPAISTVMGTVIGAGVFYKASSVASATGSTSMSLFVWLLGGLISLAAGLTGAELAAALPQTGGMLVYIERAYGKLASYLLGWAQIIIYFPASIAAKGVIFGTQVANLLHLGAGAIIPSGVAALVSVALINMLGSKVAGQFQAVTLFCKLIPLALIIIFGLLQPGGVDVSLFPVTPGHEVGGWAAALGGGLLATMYAYDGWIHVGSIAGEMKHPSRDLPRAIAGGLFGIMIIYLLVNYAFLHALPFQDIQGNENTAMDAAQVIFGGFGGKLITIGILISIYGMLNGFTMTGMRLPYAMALENSLPFSNQLLKLNRFKIPYVAGIFELIVSIGLMFVGGFDMLTDMLIFVIWIFYTLVLVAVIKLRRDEPDLPRPYRVPLYPVIPIIAILGGVFIIVMTLLTQFQLAMSGVLATLVGLPLYFYRKRHQK
;
A
#
# COMPACT_ATOMS: atom_id res chain seq x y z
N MET A 1 -24.67 -24.55 4.77
CA MET A 1 -23.80 -25.40 3.93
C MET A 1 -23.23 -24.50 2.82
N ALA A 2 -22.06 -23.91 3.03
CA ALA A 2 -21.34 -23.19 1.99
C ALA A 2 -20.72 -24.26 1.07
N THR A 3 -21.15 -24.31 -0.18
CA THR A 3 -20.52 -25.12 -1.21
C THR A 3 -19.06 -24.73 -1.32
N ASP A 4 -18.19 -25.65 -0.99
CA ASP A 4 -16.73 -25.60 -1.12
C ASP A 4 -16.39 -25.52 -2.62
N GLN A 5 -16.59 -24.35 -3.24
CA GLN A 5 -16.09 -24.09 -4.59
C GLN A 5 -14.57 -23.94 -4.48
N LYS A 6 -13.86 -25.07 -4.62
CA LYS A 6 -12.40 -25.10 -4.75
C LYS A 6 -12.00 -24.17 -5.89
N LEU A 7 -11.28 -23.11 -5.56
CA LEU A 7 -10.67 -22.21 -6.55
C LEU A 7 -9.79 -23.02 -7.50
N ASN A 8 -9.84 -22.73 -8.80
CA ASN A 8 -9.02 -23.39 -9.80
C ASN A 8 -7.55 -23.00 -9.60
N ARG A 9 -6.71 -23.97 -9.20
CA ARG A 9 -5.27 -23.77 -9.00
C ARG A 9 -4.53 -23.71 -10.33
N THR A 10 -4.54 -22.57 -10.97
CA THR A 10 -3.92 -22.36 -12.29
C THR A 10 -2.70 -21.45 -12.27
N MET A 11 -2.56 -20.62 -11.22
CA MET A 11 -1.53 -19.61 -11.14
C MET A 11 -0.14 -20.21 -10.89
N THR A 12 0.83 -19.82 -11.73
CA THR A 12 2.25 -20.19 -11.64
C THR A 12 3.08 -19.05 -11.02
N LEU A 13 4.39 -19.25 -10.86
CA LEU A 13 5.30 -18.30 -10.23
C LEU A 13 5.32 -16.92 -10.92
N VAL A 14 5.40 -16.87 -12.26
CA VAL A 14 5.52 -15.59 -12.99
C VAL A 14 4.28 -14.70 -12.81
N PRO A 15 3.04 -15.18 -13.00
CA PRO A 15 1.84 -14.41 -12.64
C PRO A 15 1.79 -13.99 -11.17
N ALA A 16 2.29 -14.83 -10.25
CA ALA A 16 2.33 -14.47 -8.83
C ALA A 16 3.31 -13.32 -8.56
N ILE A 17 4.53 -13.33 -9.13
CA ILE A 17 5.48 -12.20 -9.08
C ILE A 17 4.84 -10.94 -9.66
N SER A 18 4.20 -11.06 -10.82
CA SER A 18 3.52 -9.93 -11.47
C SER A 18 2.41 -9.35 -10.58
N THR A 19 1.71 -10.19 -9.82
CA THR A 19 0.69 -9.73 -8.87
C THR A 19 1.34 -8.97 -7.71
N VAL A 20 2.43 -9.50 -7.10
CA VAL A 20 3.19 -8.78 -6.05
C VAL A 20 3.64 -7.42 -6.57
N MET A 21 4.33 -7.39 -7.71
CA MET A 21 4.81 -6.14 -8.30
C MET A 21 3.64 -5.22 -8.67
N GLY A 22 2.55 -5.78 -9.17
CA GLY A 22 1.35 -5.04 -9.55
C GLY A 22 0.63 -4.37 -8.41
N THR A 23 0.60 -4.99 -7.23
CA THR A 23 -0.04 -4.42 -6.02
C THR A 23 0.83 -3.39 -5.32
N VAL A 24 2.15 -3.56 -5.34
CA VAL A 24 3.09 -2.68 -4.65
C VAL A 24 3.51 -1.49 -5.51
N ILE A 25 3.90 -1.71 -6.80
CA ILE A 25 4.30 -0.61 -7.68
C ILE A 25 3.10 0.29 -7.93
N GLY A 26 3.20 1.51 -7.43
CA GLY A 26 2.10 2.44 -7.46
C GLY A 26 2.46 3.92 -7.46
N ALA A 27 1.56 4.79 -6.96
CA ALA A 27 1.80 6.22 -6.79
C ALA A 27 2.98 6.48 -5.85
N GLY A 28 3.22 5.58 -4.89
CA GLY A 28 4.25 5.77 -3.88
C GLY A 28 5.61 6.13 -4.45
N VAL A 29 6.08 5.43 -5.47
CA VAL A 29 7.40 5.68 -6.06
C VAL A 29 7.51 7.06 -6.74
N PHE A 30 6.41 7.58 -7.28
CA PHE A 30 6.41 8.88 -7.95
C PHE A 30 6.29 10.05 -6.98
N TYR A 31 5.56 9.89 -5.89
CA TYR A 31 5.17 10.99 -5.00
C TYR A 31 5.89 10.98 -3.65
N LYS A 32 6.24 9.80 -3.11
CA LYS A 32 6.98 9.72 -1.84
C LYS A 32 8.46 10.09 -1.95
N ALA A 33 9.00 10.26 -3.17
CA ALA A 33 10.35 10.82 -3.36
C ALA A 33 10.50 12.19 -2.66
N SER A 34 9.51 13.06 -2.82
CA SER A 34 9.42 14.37 -2.20
C SER A 34 9.39 14.30 -0.66
N SER A 35 8.49 13.46 -0.12
CA SER A 35 8.34 13.28 1.33
C SER A 35 9.61 12.69 1.95
N VAL A 36 10.26 11.72 1.26
CA VAL A 36 11.53 11.12 1.70
C VAL A 36 12.64 12.17 1.67
N ALA A 37 12.75 12.97 0.62
CA ALA A 37 13.74 14.04 0.53
C ALA A 37 13.58 15.06 1.65
N SER A 38 12.34 15.48 1.93
CA SER A 38 12.03 16.40 3.03
C SER A 38 12.36 15.81 4.41
N ALA A 39 12.07 14.53 4.63
CA ALA A 39 12.33 13.87 5.89
C ALA A 39 13.82 13.58 6.14
N THR A 40 14.61 13.40 5.09
CA THR A 40 16.02 12.98 5.19
C THR A 40 17.02 14.12 5.04
N GLY A 41 16.66 15.17 4.30
CA GLY A 41 17.47 16.38 4.08
C GLY A 41 18.75 16.17 3.26
N SER A 42 19.01 14.97 2.71
CA SER A 42 20.18 14.69 1.88
C SER A 42 19.94 13.57 0.86
N THR A 43 20.68 13.59 -0.24
CA THR A 43 20.59 12.58 -1.31
C THR A 43 20.99 11.19 -0.82
N SER A 44 22.12 11.08 -0.10
CA SER A 44 22.64 9.82 0.42
C SER A 44 21.69 9.17 1.42
N MET A 45 21.14 9.96 2.34
CA MET A 45 20.19 9.47 3.34
C MET A 45 18.85 9.09 2.70
N SER A 46 18.38 9.82 1.69
CA SER A 46 17.18 9.47 0.93
C SER A 46 17.31 8.09 0.29
N LEU A 47 18.37 7.83 -0.46
CA LEU A 47 18.60 6.52 -1.08
C LEU A 47 18.80 5.40 -0.05
N PHE A 48 19.48 5.69 1.05
CA PHE A 48 19.64 4.74 2.16
C PHE A 48 18.30 4.33 2.77
N VAL A 49 17.39 5.28 2.97
CA VAL A 49 16.05 5.00 3.51
C VAL A 49 15.20 4.21 2.53
N TRP A 50 15.29 4.46 1.22
CA TRP A 50 14.66 3.63 0.21
C TRP A 50 15.18 2.19 0.23
N LEU A 51 16.48 1.99 0.38
CA LEU A 51 17.10 0.67 0.52
C LEU A 51 16.61 -0.02 1.81
N LEU A 52 16.71 0.67 2.95
CA LEU A 52 16.32 0.11 4.25
C LEU A 52 14.84 -0.23 4.30
N GLY A 53 13.97 0.62 3.77
CA GLY A 53 12.53 0.36 3.65
C GLY A 53 12.23 -0.89 2.81
N GLY A 54 12.94 -1.06 1.70
CA GLY A 54 12.86 -2.27 0.87
C GLY A 54 13.30 -3.53 1.63
N LEU A 55 14.39 -3.46 2.39
CA LEU A 55 14.88 -4.59 3.19
C LEU A 55 13.93 -4.96 4.34
N ILE A 56 13.36 -3.98 5.04
CA ILE A 56 12.35 -4.21 6.09
C ILE A 56 11.10 -4.84 5.47
N SER A 57 10.63 -4.33 4.33
CA SER A 57 9.46 -4.87 3.63
C SER A 57 9.71 -6.30 3.12
N LEU A 58 10.92 -6.58 2.64
CA LEU A 58 11.33 -7.93 2.22
C LEU A 58 11.34 -8.90 3.41
N ALA A 59 11.91 -8.48 4.54
CA ALA A 59 11.91 -9.28 5.76
C ALA A 59 10.49 -9.53 6.29
N ALA A 60 9.64 -8.51 6.27
CA ALA A 60 8.22 -8.62 6.64
C ALA A 60 7.45 -9.54 5.68
N GLY A 61 7.67 -9.39 4.37
CA GLY A 61 7.06 -10.23 3.34
C GLY A 61 7.44 -11.70 3.47
N LEU A 62 8.72 -12.01 3.66
CA LEU A 62 9.20 -13.38 3.89
C LEU A 62 8.61 -13.96 5.18
N THR A 63 8.52 -13.17 6.24
CA THR A 63 7.93 -13.62 7.52
C THR A 63 6.44 -13.89 7.38
N GLY A 64 5.67 -12.95 6.80
CA GLY A 64 4.23 -13.10 6.58
C GLY A 64 3.87 -14.25 5.61
N ALA A 65 4.75 -14.56 4.67
CA ALA A 65 4.58 -15.68 3.73
C ALA A 65 4.49 -17.04 4.45
N GLU A 66 5.09 -17.19 5.64
CA GLU A 66 4.96 -18.42 6.42
C GLU A 66 3.52 -18.66 6.88
N LEU A 67 2.85 -17.62 7.38
CA LEU A 67 1.43 -17.73 7.77
C LEU A 67 0.52 -17.88 6.55
N ALA A 68 0.82 -17.18 5.46
CA ALA A 68 0.07 -17.32 4.22
C ALA A 68 0.14 -18.74 3.64
N ALA A 69 1.29 -19.43 3.77
CA ALA A 69 1.46 -20.82 3.35
C ALA A 69 0.85 -21.83 4.34
N ALA A 70 0.89 -21.52 5.66
CA ALA A 70 0.36 -22.38 6.69
C ALA A 70 -1.17 -22.30 6.82
N LEU A 71 -1.74 -21.12 6.56
CA LEU A 71 -3.17 -20.81 6.69
C LEU A 71 -3.71 -20.27 5.35
N PRO A 72 -3.78 -21.09 4.27
CA PRO A 72 -4.16 -20.64 2.93
C PRO A 72 -5.67 -20.45 2.78
N GLN A 73 -6.30 -19.71 3.70
CA GLN A 73 -7.73 -19.45 3.72
C GLN A 73 -8.03 -18.07 3.12
N THR A 74 -9.21 -17.95 2.53
CA THR A 74 -9.73 -16.65 2.07
C THR A 74 -9.93 -15.73 3.28
N GLY A 75 -9.32 -14.54 3.27
CA GLY A 75 -9.33 -13.61 4.41
C GLY A 75 -7.92 -13.14 4.79
N GLY A 76 -6.87 -13.89 4.41
CA GLY A 76 -5.48 -13.46 4.59
C GLY A 76 -5.17 -13.03 6.02
N MET A 77 -4.79 -11.77 6.19
CA MET A 77 -4.37 -11.20 7.47
C MET A 77 -5.40 -11.33 8.60
N LEU A 78 -6.70 -11.25 8.29
CA LEU A 78 -7.77 -11.41 9.29
C LEU A 78 -7.70 -12.80 9.91
N VAL A 79 -7.48 -13.84 9.10
CA VAL A 79 -7.36 -15.24 9.57
C VAL A 79 -6.14 -15.40 10.47
N TYR A 80 -4.99 -14.79 10.09
CA TYR A 80 -3.76 -14.90 10.87
C TYR A 80 -3.90 -14.26 12.25
N ILE A 81 -4.49 -13.06 12.29
CA ILE A 81 -4.75 -12.31 13.53
C ILE A 81 -5.79 -13.03 14.37
N GLU A 82 -6.86 -13.56 13.78
CA GLU A 82 -7.88 -14.32 14.52
C GLU A 82 -7.28 -15.57 15.17
N ARG A 83 -6.47 -16.31 14.42
CA ARG A 83 -5.82 -17.54 14.94
C ARG A 83 -4.87 -17.25 16.09
N ALA A 84 -4.10 -16.17 16.01
CA ALA A 84 -3.08 -15.84 17.00
C ALA A 84 -3.64 -15.09 18.22
N TYR A 85 -4.63 -14.20 18.03
CA TYR A 85 -5.07 -13.24 19.06
C TYR A 85 -6.59 -13.24 19.29
N GLY A 86 -7.33 -14.02 18.52
CA GLY A 86 -8.78 -14.17 18.67
C GLY A 86 -9.61 -13.13 17.91
N LYS A 87 -10.94 -13.32 17.98
CA LYS A 87 -11.94 -12.58 17.18
C LYS A 87 -11.93 -11.07 17.37
N LEU A 88 -11.65 -10.57 18.56
CA LEU A 88 -11.63 -9.12 18.81
C LEU A 88 -10.51 -8.44 18.03
N ALA A 89 -9.30 -9.02 18.03
CA ALA A 89 -8.16 -8.47 17.30
C ALA A 89 -8.40 -8.49 15.76
N SER A 90 -8.96 -9.58 15.24
CA SER A 90 -9.35 -9.70 13.84
C SER A 90 -10.42 -8.68 13.46
N TYR A 91 -11.43 -8.49 14.31
CA TYR A 91 -12.45 -7.46 14.09
C TYR A 91 -11.87 -6.05 14.05
N LEU A 92 -10.96 -5.69 14.97
CA LEU A 92 -10.31 -4.37 14.99
C LEU A 92 -9.45 -4.15 13.74
N LEU A 93 -8.75 -5.17 13.27
CA LEU A 93 -8.05 -5.11 11.99
C LEU A 93 -9.02 -4.85 10.84
N GLY A 94 -10.11 -5.62 10.73
CA GLY A 94 -11.13 -5.43 9.70
C GLY A 94 -11.73 -4.03 9.75
N TRP A 95 -12.08 -3.57 10.97
CA TRP A 95 -12.58 -2.21 11.20
C TRP A 95 -11.60 -1.14 10.75
N ALA A 96 -10.31 -1.24 11.17
CA ALA A 96 -9.27 -0.31 10.73
C ALA A 96 -9.11 -0.29 9.20
N GLN A 97 -9.25 -1.44 8.55
CA GLN A 97 -9.16 -1.54 7.10
C GLN A 97 -10.33 -0.85 6.39
N ILE A 98 -11.57 -0.98 6.89
CA ILE A 98 -12.75 -0.40 6.23
C ILE A 98 -12.96 1.08 6.53
N ILE A 99 -12.36 1.62 7.60
CA ILE A 99 -12.53 3.03 7.99
C ILE A 99 -11.29 3.86 7.64
N ILE A 100 -10.08 3.26 7.70
CA ILE A 100 -8.83 3.99 7.51
C ILE A 100 -8.08 3.48 6.30
N TYR A 101 -7.64 2.22 6.29
CA TYR A 101 -6.64 1.76 5.32
C TYR A 101 -7.10 1.89 3.86
N PHE A 102 -8.21 1.25 3.48
CA PHE A 102 -8.71 1.33 2.11
C PHE A 102 -9.23 2.73 1.77
N PRO A 103 -10.10 3.36 2.60
CA PRO A 103 -10.62 4.68 2.27
C PRO A 103 -9.55 5.77 2.21
N ALA A 104 -8.57 5.80 3.14
CA ALA A 104 -7.49 6.78 3.10
C ALA A 104 -6.55 6.54 1.91
N SER A 105 -6.31 5.27 1.55
CA SER A 105 -5.53 4.92 0.36
C SER A 105 -6.22 5.38 -0.94
N ILE A 106 -7.53 5.21 -1.05
CA ILE A 106 -8.35 5.66 -2.18
C ILE A 106 -8.39 7.20 -2.20
N ALA A 107 -8.64 7.84 -1.05
CA ALA A 107 -8.67 9.29 -0.91
C ALA A 107 -7.34 9.94 -1.31
N ALA A 108 -6.21 9.42 -0.81
CA ALA A 108 -4.87 9.91 -1.15
C ALA A 108 -4.60 9.85 -2.65
N LYS A 109 -4.97 8.73 -3.31
CA LYS A 109 -4.84 8.57 -4.77
C LYS A 109 -5.78 9.52 -5.52
N GLY A 110 -6.96 9.80 -4.97
CA GLY A 110 -7.88 10.80 -5.51
C GLY A 110 -7.32 12.21 -5.45
N VAL A 111 -6.75 12.60 -4.30
CA VAL A 111 -6.10 13.90 -4.13
C VAL A 111 -4.97 14.08 -5.13
N ILE A 112 -4.04 13.11 -5.20
CA ILE A 112 -2.90 13.23 -6.11
C ILE A 112 -3.30 13.17 -7.59
N PHE A 113 -4.32 12.38 -7.95
CA PHE A 113 -4.89 12.39 -9.29
C PHE A 113 -5.45 13.77 -9.64
N GLY A 114 -6.22 14.36 -8.73
CA GLY A 114 -6.77 15.70 -8.91
C GLY A 114 -5.68 16.78 -9.02
N THR A 115 -4.63 16.69 -8.21
CA THR A 115 -3.44 17.57 -8.29
C THR A 115 -2.80 17.50 -9.68
N GLN A 116 -2.57 16.28 -10.18
CA GLN A 116 -1.94 16.10 -11.50
C GLN A 116 -2.83 16.56 -12.66
N VAL A 117 -4.14 16.34 -12.56
CA VAL A 117 -5.10 16.86 -13.56
C VAL A 117 -5.12 18.38 -13.53
N ALA A 118 -5.16 18.99 -12.37
CA ALA A 118 -5.14 20.44 -12.23
C ALA A 118 -3.85 21.05 -12.81
N ASN A 119 -2.70 20.43 -12.55
CA ASN A 119 -1.42 20.87 -13.09
C ASN A 119 -1.34 20.70 -14.63
N LEU A 120 -1.73 19.51 -15.14
CA LEU A 120 -1.68 19.21 -16.57
C LEU A 120 -2.57 20.13 -17.41
N LEU A 121 -3.75 20.50 -16.87
CA LEU A 121 -4.73 21.36 -17.53
C LEU A 121 -4.61 22.84 -17.13
N HIS A 122 -3.61 23.20 -16.31
CA HIS A 122 -3.39 24.56 -15.80
C HIS A 122 -4.62 25.12 -15.04
N LEU A 123 -5.31 24.27 -14.28
CA LEU A 123 -6.46 24.65 -13.46
C LEU A 123 -5.99 25.14 -12.07
N GLY A 124 -6.79 25.96 -11.41
CA GLY A 124 -6.50 26.38 -10.05
C GLY A 124 -6.66 25.26 -9.01
N ALA A 125 -6.14 25.48 -7.78
CA ALA A 125 -6.22 24.51 -6.67
C ALA A 125 -7.65 24.05 -6.34
N GLY A 126 -8.67 24.88 -6.61
CA GLY A 126 -10.07 24.52 -6.44
C GLY A 126 -10.55 23.34 -7.32
N ALA A 127 -9.79 22.97 -8.37
CA ALA A 127 -10.10 21.84 -9.24
C ALA A 127 -9.59 20.50 -8.69
N ILE A 128 -8.71 20.49 -7.69
CA ILE A 128 -8.07 19.26 -7.17
C ILE A 128 -9.12 18.29 -6.61
N ILE A 129 -9.89 18.72 -5.63
CA ILE A 129 -10.89 17.85 -4.99
C ILE A 129 -12.00 17.43 -5.97
N PRO A 130 -12.62 18.33 -6.77
CA PRO A 130 -13.61 17.90 -7.77
C PRO A 130 -13.07 16.88 -8.77
N SER A 131 -11.86 17.06 -9.30
CA SER A 131 -11.23 16.12 -10.23
C SER A 131 -10.94 14.77 -9.58
N GLY A 132 -10.45 14.77 -8.34
CA GLY A 132 -10.26 13.56 -7.55
C GLY A 132 -11.55 12.82 -7.27
N VAL A 133 -12.60 13.52 -6.83
CA VAL A 133 -13.94 12.93 -6.60
C VAL A 133 -14.51 12.34 -7.89
N ALA A 134 -14.36 13.04 -9.02
CA ALA A 134 -14.79 12.50 -10.33
C ALA A 134 -14.07 11.19 -10.68
N ALA A 135 -12.76 11.10 -10.40
CA ALA A 135 -11.99 9.86 -10.57
C ALA A 135 -12.51 8.75 -9.65
N LEU A 136 -12.70 9.02 -8.35
CA LEU A 136 -13.23 8.04 -7.40
C LEU A 136 -14.59 7.50 -7.84
N VAL A 137 -15.52 8.40 -8.20
CA VAL A 137 -16.87 8.02 -8.64
C VAL A 137 -16.80 7.19 -9.93
N SER A 138 -16.01 7.61 -10.92
CA SER A 138 -15.87 6.87 -12.19
C SER A 138 -15.30 5.48 -11.99
N VAL A 139 -14.30 5.32 -11.14
CA VAL A 139 -13.72 4.01 -10.79
C VAL A 139 -14.72 3.14 -10.01
N ALA A 140 -15.47 3.71 -9.08
CA ALA A 140 -16.53 2.99 -8.37
C ALA A 140 -17.59 2.47 -9.36
N LEU A 141 -18.01 3.29 -10.33
CA LEU A 141 -18.94 2.88 -11.38
C LEU A 141 -18.38 1.72 -12.23
N ILE A 142 -17.10 1.81 -12.66
CA ILE A 142 -16.43 0.72 -13.40
C ILE A 142 -16.48 -0.58 -12.59
N ASN A 143 -16.17 -0.52 -11.28
CA ASN A 143 -16.23 -1.69 -10.41
C ASN A 143 -17.64 -2.24 -10.25
N MET A 144 -18.67 -1.40 -10.25
CA MET A 144 -20.07 -1.82 -10.19
C MET A 144 -20.58 -2.52 -11.47
N LEU A 145 -19.87 -2.38 -12.60
CA LEU A 145 -20.17 -3.09 -13.86
C LEU A 145 -19.76 -4.57 -13.85
N GLY A 146 -19.00 -4.99 -12.84
CA GLY A 146 -18.64 -6.39 -12.65
C GLY A 146 -17.13 -6.64 -12.52
N SER A 147 -16.79 -7.71 -11.81
CA SER A 147 -15.38 -8.09 -11.53
C SER A 147 -14.56 -8.32 -12.80
N LYS A 148 -15.21 -8.81 -13.88
CA LYS A 148 -14.52 -9.04 -15.16
C LYS A 148 -14.08 -7.73 -15.81
N VAL A 149 -14.96 -6.73 -15.83
CA VAL A 149 -14.67 -5.40 -16.40
C VAL A 149 -13.56 -4.71 -15.59
N ALA A 150 -13.71 -4.66 -14.26
CA ALA A 150 -12.71 -4.06 -13.37
C ALA A 150 -11.35 -4.78 -13.47
N GLY A 151 -11.36 -6.11 -13.58
CA GLY A 151 -10.13 -6.91 -13.72
C GLY A 151 -9.43 -6.71 -15.08
N GLN A 152 -10.18 -6.62 -16.18
CA GLN A 152 -9.60 -6.30 -17.49
C GLN A 152 -8.99 -4.90 -17.51
N PHE A 153 -9.69 -3.92 -16.94
CA PHE A 153 -9.17 -2.57 -16.78
C PHE A 153 -7.89 -2.55 -15.94
N GLN A 154 -7.85 -3.31 -14.84
CA GLN A 154 -6.65 -3.46 -14.00
C GLN A 154 -5.47 -4.05 -14.78
N ALA A 155 -5.70 -5.05 -15.63
CA ALA A 155 -4.64 -5.65 -16.43
C ALA A 155 -4.03 -4.67 -17.44
N VAL A 156 -4.87 -3.89 -18.13
CA VAL A 156 -4.41 -2.87 -19.08
C VAL A 156 -3.58 -1.80 -18.38
N THR A 157 -4.09 -1.26 -17.27
CA THR A 157 -3.39 -0.21 -16.52
C THR A 157 -2.09 -0.70 -15.88
N LEU A 158 -1.97 -2.00 -15.57
CA LEU A 158 -0.74 -2.61 -15.09
C LEU A 158 0.41 -2.48 -16.11
N PHE A 159 0.14 -2.76 -17.38
CA PHE A 159 1.15 -2.58 -18.42
C PHE A 159 1.49 -1.09 -18.60
N CYS A 160 0.47 -0.23 -18.65
CA CYS A 160 0.66 1.20 -18.86
C CYS A 160 1.52 1.86 -17.79
N LYS A 161 1.44 1.40 -16.52
CA LYS A 161 2.21 2.00 -15.42
C LYS A 161 3.70 1.66 -15.42
N LEU A 162 4.10 0.56 -16.04
CA LEU A 162 5.51 0.16 -16.12
C LEU A 162 6.28 0.98 -17.17
N ILE A 163 5.59 1.51 -18.19
CA ILE A 163 6.21 2.26 -19.27
C ILE A 163 6.86 3.56 -18.75
N PRO A 164 6.15 4.47 -18.06
CA PRO A 164 6.77 5.71 -17.57
C PRO A 164 7.92 5.44 -16.60
N LEU A 165 7.81 4.41 -15.75
CA LEU A 165 8.89 4.00 -14.84
C LEU A 165 10.15 3.58 -15.61
N ALA A 166 10.00 2.69 -16.59
CA ALA A 166 11.12 2.23 -17.42
C ALA A 166 11.77 3.38 -18.19
N LEU A 167 10.95 4.27 -18.76
CA LEU A 167 11.45 5.43 -19.49
C LEU A 167 12.22 6.40 -18.58
N ILE A 168 11.68 6.73 -17.40
CA ILE A 168 12.37 7.60 -16.44
C ILE A 168 13.69 6.97 -15.99
N ILE A 169 13.73 5.66 -15.70
CA ILE A 169 14.96 4.99 -15.30
C ILE A 169 15.98 5.05 -16.43
N ILE A 170 15.62 4.56 -17.62
CA ILE A 170 16.57 4.44 -18.72
C ILE A 170 17.11 5.82 -19.14
N PHE A 171 16.24 6.75 -19.42
CA PHE A 171 16.65 8.06 -19.94
C PHE A 171 17.15 9.00 -18.84
N GLY A 172 16.62 8.89 -17.61
CA GLY A 172 17.11 9.67 -16.48
C GLY A 172 18.53 9.29 -16.07
N LEU A 173 18.89 8.00 -16.11
CA LEU A 173 20.26 7.54 -15.84
C LEU A 173 21.24 7.88 -16.96
N LEU A 174 20.76 8.01 -18.20
CA LEU A 174 21.57 8.32 -19.37
C LEU A 174 21.65 9.83 -19.68
N GLN A 175 20.99 10.67 -18.88
CA GLN A 175 20.95 12.11 -19.12
C GLN A 175 22.34 12.75 -18.98
N PRO A 176 22.88 13.40 -20.03
CA PRO A 176 24.15 14.09 -19.92
C PRO A 176 24.01 15.39 -19.10
N GLY A 177 24.99 15.66 -18.25
CA GLY A 177 25.02 16.89 -17.45
C GLY A 177 24.06 16.93 -16.26
N GLY A 178 23.60 15.77 -15.79
CA GLY A 178 22.77 15.69 -14.59
C GLY A 178 23.50 16.09 -13.31
N VAL A 179 22.73 16.20 -12.24
CA VAL A 179 23.26 16.54 -10.90
C VAL A 179 24.10 15.38 -10.35
N ASP A 180 25.25 15.69 -9.77
CA ASP A 180 26.06 14.68 -9.08
C ASP A 180 25.35 14.18 -7.82
N VAL A 181 25.06 12.89 -7.79
CA VAL A 181 24.39 12.24 -6.66
C VAL A 181 25.43 11.68 -5.70
N SER A 182 25.62 12.35 -4.57
CA SER A 182 26.50 11.85 -3.50
C SER A 182 25.85 10.65 -2.79
N LEU A 183 26.51 9.50 -2.84
CA LEU A 183 26.07 8.28 -2.15
C LEU A 183 26.70 8.15 -0.76
N PHE A 184 27.88 8.72 -0.53
CA PHE A 184 28.65 8.62 0.70
C PHE A 184 29.30 9.96 1.07
N PRO A 185 29.44 10.25 2.37
CA PRO A 185 28.93 9.49 3.51
C PRO A 185 27.42 9.55 3.63
N VAL A 186 26.79 8.51 4.18
CA VAL A 186 25.35 8.55 4.48
C VAL A 186 25.17 9.43 5.71
N THR A 187 24.57 10.60 5.53
CA THR A 187 24.32 11.55 6.63
C THR A 187 22.99 12.24 6.43
N PRO A 188 22.17 12.45 7.47
CA PRO A 188 20.98 13.27 7.37
C PRO A 188 21.34 14.73 7.13
N GLY A 189 20.43 15.48 6.52
CA GLY A 189 20.57 16.93 6.40
C GLY A 189 20.62 17.63 7.75
N HIS A 190 21.34 18.75 7.83
CA HIS A 190 21.53 19.48 9.08
C HIS A 190 20.25 19.98 9.74
N GLU A 191 19.18 20.21 8.94
CA GLU A 191 17.90 20.75 9.39
C GLU A 191 16.91 19.70 9.92
N VAL A 192 17.23 18.39 9.79
CA VAL A 192 16.27 17.29 10.00
C VAL A 192 16.21 16.77 11.45
N GLY A 193 16.98 17.33 12.39
CA GLY A 193 16.96 16.87 13.79
C GLY A 193 17.68 15.54 14.04
N GLY A 194 18.54 15.09 13.12
CA GLY A 194 19.44 13.95 13.28
C GLY A 194 18.92 12.63 12.73
N TRP A 195 19.68 11.56 12.97
CA TRP A 195 19.46 10.24 12.40
C TRP A 195 18.08 9.63 12.71
N ALA A 196 17.61 9.75 13.95
CA ALA A 196 16.36 9.14 14.36
C ALA A 196 15.16 9.78 13.64
N ALA A 197 15.15 11.12 13.51
CA ALA A 197 14.10 11.85 12.80
C ALA A 197 14.12 11.54 11.30
N ALA A 198 15.31 11.54 10.67
CA ALA A 198 15.47 11.22 9.25
C ALA A 198 15.03 9.79 8.93
N LEU A 199 15.42 8.80 9.74
CA LEU A 199 14.99 7.42 9.59
C LEU A 199 13.48 7.26 9.84
N GLY A 200 12.95 7.90 10.89
CA GLY A 200 11.53 7.78 11.25
C GLY A 200 10.61 8.31 10.16
N GLY A 201 10.79 9.56 9.74
CA GLY A 201 9.99 10.18 8.69
C GLY A 201 10.22 9.54 7.32
N GLY A 202 11.47 9.25 6.97
CA GLY A 202 11.81 8.63 5.70
C GLY A 202 11.28 7.20 5.58
N LEU A 203 11.39 6.36 6.62
CA LEU A 203 10.83 5.00 6.62
C LEU A 203 9.31 5.03 6.56
N LEU A 204 8.63 5.92 7.30
CA LEU A 204 7.17 6.04 7.21
C LEU A 204 6.72 6.32 5.76
N ALA A 205 7.39 7.24 5.08
CA ALA A 205 7.12 7.57 3.69
C ALA A 205 7.39 6.39 2.74
N THR A 206 8.54 5.70 2.88
CA THR A 206 8.89 4.56 2.02
C THR A 206 7.99 3.35 2.26
N MET A 207 7.51 3.13 3.49
CA MET A 207 6.58 2.02 3.79
C MET A 207 5.27 2.12 3.01
N TYR A 208 4.79 3.33 2.70
CA TYR A 208 3.66 3.49 1.78
C TYR A 208 3.99 3.02 0.35
N ALA A 209 5.19 3.32 -0.13
CA ALA A 209 5.60 2.91 -1.46
C ALA A 209 5.78 1.39 -1.58
N TYR A 210 6.26 0.74 -0.51
CA TYR A 210 6.44 -0.71 -0.44
C TYR A 210 5.20 -1.47 0.06
N ASP A 211 4.08 -0.80 0.35
CA ASP A 211 2.87 -1.44 0.86
C ASP A 211 2.16 -2.31 -0.20
N GLY A 212 1.40 -3.31 0.26
CA GLY A 212 0.58 -4.17 -0.61
C GLY A 212 1.03 -5.62 -0.71
N TRP A 213 2.24 -5.98 -0.31
CA TRP A 213 2.80 -7.34 -0.42
C TRP A 213 2.00 -8.40 0.35
N ILE A 214 1.35 -8.05 1.44
CA ILE A 214 0.62 -9.01 2.29
C ILE A 214 -0.67 -9.51 1.63
N HIS A 215 -1.25 -8.69 0.73
CA HIS A 215 -2.47 -9.06 0.01
C HIS A 215 -2.26 -10.23 -0.96
N VAL A 216 -1.01 -10.52 -1.34
CA VAL A 216 -0.66 -11.69 -2.16
C VAL A 216 -0.97 -13.00 -1.46
N GLY A 217 -1.02 -13.03 -0.12
CA GLY A 217 -1.50 -14.18 0.63
C GLY A 217 -2.92 -14.62 0.25
N SER A 218 -3.77 -13.69 -0.19
CA SER A 218 -5.15 -14.01 -0.59
C SER A 218 -5.26 -14.84 -1.87
N ILE A 219 -4.24 -14.83 -2.75
CA ILE A 219 -4.19 -15.64 -3.98
C ILE A 219 -3.54 -17.01 -3.78
N ALA A 220 -3.08 -17.34 -2.56
CA ALA A 220 -2.46 -18.63 -2.27
C ALA A 220 -3.35 -19.81 -2.68
N GLY A 221 -4.69 -19.68 -2.54
CA GLY A 221 -5.67 -20.69 -2.93
C GLY A 221 -5.73 -20.97 -4.44
N GLU A 222 -5.27 -20.04 -5.28
CA GLU A 222 -5.29 -20.12 -6.74
C GLU A 222 -3.94 -20.60 -7.33
N MET A 223 -2.91 -20.73 -6.51
CA MET A 223 -1.57 -21.14 -6.94
C MET A 223 -1.47 -22.65 -7.10
N LYS A 224 -0.74 -23.12 -8.14
CA LYS A 224 -0.45 -24.55 -8.36
C LYS A 224 0.40 -25.13 -7.22
N HIS A 225 1.44 -24.42 -6.82
CA HIS A 225 2.38 -24.83 -5.77
C HIS A 225 2.58 -23.71 -4.76
N PRO A 226 1.55 -23.35 -3.95
CA PRO A 226 1.59 -22.17 -3.09
C PRO A 226 2.74 -22.19 -2.08
N SER A 227 3.04 -23.34 -1.50
CA SER A 227 4.12 -23.52 -0.53
C SER A 227 5.51 -23.14 -1.05
N ARG A 228 5.75 -23.34 -2.35
CA ARG A 228 7.02 -23.03 -3.01
C ARG A 228 7.00 -21.67 -3.70
N ASP A 229 5.93 -21.39 -4.43
CA ASP A 229 5.88 -20.28 -5.38
C ASP A 229 5.48 -18.97 -4.71
N LEU A 230 4.68 -19.01 -3.62
CA LEU A 230 4.30 -17.79 -2.90
C LEU A 230 5.49 -17.08 -2.22
N PRO A 231 6.36 -17.76 -1.44
CA PRO A 231 7.53 -17.12 -0.88
C PRO A 231 8.49 -16.59 -1.93
N ARG A 232 8.68 -17.34 -3.04
CA ARG A 232 9.52 -16.90 -4.17
C ARG A 232 8.93 -15.68 -4.88
N ALA A 233 7.61 -15.63 -5.03
CA ALA A 233 6.93 -14.49 -5.63
C ALA A 233 7.07 -13.24 -4.75
N ILE A 234 6.90 -13.37 -3.45
CA ILE A 234 7.08 -12.26 -2.49
C ILE A 234 8.53 -11.79 -2.49
N ALA A 235 9.49 -12.71 -2.31
CA ALA A 235 10.91 -12.38 -2.26
C ALA A 235 11.38 -11.73 -3.58
N GLY A 236 11.13 -12.39 -4.71
CA GLY A 236 11.55 -11.90 -6.03
C GLY A 236 10.83 -10.62 -6.43
N GLY A 237 9.54 -10.51 -6.12
CA GLY A 237 8.75 -9.31 -6.37
C GLY A 237 9.25 -8.11 -5.58
N LEU A 238 9.39 -8.23 -4.26
CA LEU A 238 9.88 -7.13 -3.40
C LEU A 238 11.32 -6.76 -3.69
N PHE A 239 12.19 -7.73 -3.98
CA PHE A 239 13.58 -7.45 -4.38
C PHE A 239 13.63 -6.67 -5.71
N GLY A 240 12.85 -7.09 -6.70
CA GLY A 240 12.73 -6.36 -7.97
C GLY A 240 12.18 -4.94 -7.79
N ILE A 241 11.16 -4.77 -6.95
CA ILE A 241 10.59 -3.47 -6.62
C ILE A 241 11.63 -2.58 -5.94
N MET A 242 12.40 -3.11 -4.99
CA MET A 242 13.47 -2.36 -4.30
C MET A 242 14.49 -1.82 -5.30
N ILE A 243 14.92 -2.62 -6.26
CA ILE A 243 15.83 -2.17 -7.32
C ILE A 243 15.19 -1.08 -8.17
N ILE A 244 13.95 -1.27 -8.62
CA ILE A 244 13.22 -0.28 -9.42
C ILE A 244 13.10 1.04 -8.66
N TYR A 245 12.74 0.99 -7.38
CA TYR A 245 12.57 2.21 -6.58
C TYR A 245 13.88 2.95 -6.33
N LEU A 246 14.97 2.23 -6.09
CA LEU A 246 16.30 2.83 -6.01
C LEU A 246 16.72 3.50 -7.32
N LEU A 247 16.50 2.83 -8.45
CA LEU A 247 16.84 3.38 -9.77
C LEU A 247 15.99 4.60 -10.14
N VAL A 248 14.68 4.57 -9.86
CA VAL A 248 13.79 5.72 -10.12
C VAL A 248 14.18 6.92 -9.26
N ASN A 249 14.40 6.70 -7.95
CA ASN A 249 14.78 7.81 -7.07
C ASN A 249 16.17 8.34 -7.38
N TYR A 250 17.11 7.47 -7.78
CA TYR A 250 18.40 7.91 -8.29
C TYR A 250 18.23 8.76 -9.58
N ALA A 251 17.37 8.33 -10.51
CA ALA A 251 17.09 9.09 -11.72
C ALA A 251 16.47 10.48 -11.42
N PHE A 252 15.58 10.59 -10.43
CA PHE A 252 15.05 11.88 -9.98
C PHE A 252 16.15 12.78 -9.40
N LEU A 253 16.99 12.23 -8.52
CA LEU A 253 18.11 12.96 -7.91
C LEU A 253 19.19 13.37 -8.91
N HIS A 254 19.33 12.62 -10.01
CA HIS A 254 20.25 12.95 -11.10
C HIS A 254 19.65 14.01 -12.05
N ALA A 255 18.34 13.99 -12.24
CA ALA A 255 17.66 14.93 -13.12
C ALA A 255 17.39 16.30 -12.47
N LEU A 256 17.16 16.36 -11.16
CA LEU A 256 16.74 17.55 -10.44
C LEU A 256 17.67 17.85 -9.26
N PRO A 257 17.95 19.15 -8.95
CA PRO A 257 18.57 19.55 -7.70
C PRO A 257 17.76 19.03 -6.50
N PHE A 258 18.45 18.61 -5.45
CA PHE A 258 17.82 18.02 -4.28
C PHE A 258 16.76 18.94 -3.64
N GLN A 259 17.02 20.25 -3.60
CA GLN A 259 16.10 21.26 -3.05
C GLN A 259 14.78 21.33 -3.84
N ASP A 260 14.82 21.08 -5.15
CA ASP A 260 13.64 21.10 -6.01
C ASP A 260 12.75 19.84 -5.84
N ILE A 261 13.30 18.80 -5.21
CA ILE A 261 12.58 17.57 -4.87
C ILE A 261 11.87 17.70 -3.52
N GLN A 262 12.49 18.39 -2.55
CA GLN A 262 11.95 18.52 -1.20
C GLN A 262 10.59 19.22 -1.20
N GLY A 263 9.55 18.56 -0.67
CA GLY A 263 8.19 19.11 -0.59
C GLY A 263 7.46 19.25 -1.93
N ASN A 264 8.05 18.79 -3.03
CA ASN A 264 7.49 18.94 -4.37
C ASN A 264 6.70 17.70 -4.79
N GLU A 265 5.38 17.73 -4.67
CA GLU A 265 4.50 16.64 -5.14
C GLU A 265 4.55 16.41 -6.66
N ASN A 266 5.17 17.31 -7.43
CA ASN A 266 5.31 17.22 -8.90
C ASN A 266 6.68 16.68 -9.33
N THR A 267 7.51 16.20 -8.42
CA THR A 267 8.88 15.71 -8.69
C THR A 267 8.98 14.81 -9.93
N ALA A 268 8.07 13.85 -10.08
CA ALA A 268 8.09 12.94 -11.23
C ALA A 268 7.77 13.64 -12.56
N MET A 269 6.87 14.64 -12.54
CA MET A 269 6.53 15.44 -13.71
C MET A 269 7.71 16.36 -14.10
N ASP A 270 8.31 17.04 -13.12
CA ASP A 270 9.42 17.95 -13.34
C ASP A 270 10.66 17.20 -13.84
N ALA A 271 10.98 16.05 -13.24
CA ALA A 271 12.03 15.17 -13.74
C ALA A 271 11.75 14.71 -15.18
N ALA A 272 10.51 14.30 -15.49
CA ALA A 272 10.13 13.92 -16.84
C ALA A 272 10.27 15.09 -17.84
N GLN A 273 9.96 16.32 -17.42
CA GLN A 273 10.12 17.51 -18.24
C GLN A 273 11.60 17.82 -18.53
N VAL A 274 12.46 17.65 -17.54
CA VAL A 274 13.92 17.81 -17.69
C VAL A 274 14.49 16.73 -18.61
N ILE A 275 14.07 15.46 -18.42
CA ILE A 275 14.59 14.31 -19.18
C ILE A 275 14.10 14.31 -20.64
N PHE A 276 12.82 14.62 -20.89
CA PHE A 276 12.16 14.42 -22.20
C PHE A 276 11.75 15.72 -22.90
N GLY A 277 11.95 16.87 -22.27
CA GLY A 277 11.41 18.15 -22.75
C GLY A 277 9.90 18.29 -22.57
N GLY A 278 9.33 19.42 -22.97
CA GLY A 278 7.95 19.79 -22.66
C GLY A 278 6.89 18.82 -23.17
N PHE A 279 7.02 18.31 -24.40
CA PHE A 279 6.05 17.34 -24.96
C PHE A 279 6.20 15.95 -24.31
N GLY A 280 7.43 15.47 -24.19
CA GLY A 280 7.72 14.17 -23.58
C GLY A 280 7.35 14.14 -22.10
N GLY A 281 7.58 15.23 -21.35
CA GLY A 281 7.15 15.38 -19.97
C GLY A 281 5.64 15.24 -19.82
N LYS A 282 4.83 15.90 -20.68
CA LYS A 282 3.36 15.75 -20.68
C LYS A 282 2.91 14.31 -20.95
N LEU A 283 3.57 13.62 -21.89
CA LEU A 283 3.24 12.23 -22.21
C LEU A 283 3.51 11.30 -21.02
N ILE A 284 4.64 11.47 -20.33
CA ILE A 284 4.97 10.70 -19.11
C ILE A 284 3.97 11.02 -17.99
N THR A 285 3.58 12.29 -17.82
CA THR A 285 2.55 12.68 -16.83
C THR A 285 1.21 11.98 -17.09
N ILE A 286 0.80 11.87 -18.35
CA ILE A 286 -0.40 11.09 -18.70
C ILE A 286 -0.23 9.61 -18.32
N GLY A 287 0.95 9.03 -18.56
CA GLY A 287 1.26 7.67 -18.14
C GLY A 287 1.18 7.47 -16.62
N ILE A 288 1.66 8.45 -15.85
CA ILE A 288 1.54 8.47 -14.37
C ILE A 288 0.07 8.58 -13.94
N LEU A 289 -0.73 9.45 -14.57
CA LEU A 289 -2.17 9.56 -14.32
C LEU A 289 -2.90 8.23 -14.56
N ILE A 290 -2.60 7.54 -15.66
CA ILE A 290 -3.14 6.20 -15.95
C ILE A 290 -2.74 5.20 -14.85
N SER A 291 -1.49 5.30 -14.38
CA SER A 291 -0.99 4.48 -13.27
C SER A 291 -1.80 4.68 -11.99
N ILE A 292 -2.03 5.95 -11.60
CA ILE A 292 -2.81 6.28 -10.39
C ILE A 292 -4.25 5.79 -10.53
N TYR A 293 -4.86 5.99 -11.70
CA TYR A 293 -6.23 5.58 -11.96
C TYR A 293 -6.38 4.04 -11.92
N GLY A 294 -5.39 3.30 -12.43
CA GLY A 294 -5.34 1.86 -12.31
C GLY A 294 -5.22 1.38 -10.85
N MET A 295 -4.45 2.09 -10.02
CA MET A 295 -4.37 1.76 -8.60
C MET A 295 -5.65 2.09 -7.84
N LEU A 296 -6.30 3.22 -8.13
CA LEU A 296 -7.63 3.53 -7.62
C LEU A 296 -8.58 2.36 -7.88
N ASN A 297 -8.57 1.84 -9.11
CA ASN A 297 -9.40 0.69 -9.48
C ASN A 297 -9.10 -0.55 -8.61
N GLY A 298 -7.82 -0.90 -8.43
CA GLY A 298 -7.41 -2.06 -7.64
C GLY A 298 -7.80 -1.95 -6.17
N PHE A 299 -7.58 -0.78 -5.55
CA PHE A 299 -7.94 -0.54 -4.16
C PHE A 299 -9.46 -0.51 -3.95
N THR A 300 -10.20 0.17 -4.84
CA THR A 300 -11.67 0.18 -4.80
C THR A 300 -12.24 -1.23 -4.99
N MET A 301 -11.68 -2.01 -5.93
CA MET A 301 -12.11 -3.38 -6.18
C MET A 301 -11.94 -4.28 -4.95
N THR A 302 -10.87 -4.10 -4.19
CA THR A 302 -10.59 -4.89 -2.98
C THR A 302 -11.35 -4.35 -1.78
N GLY A 303 -11.32 -3.05 -1.57
CA GLY A 303 -11.87 -2.37 -0.42
C GLY A 303 -13.37 -2.55 -0.29
N MET A 304 -14.13 -2.45 -1.38
CA MET A 304 -15.58 -2.66 -1.35
C MET A 304 -16.01 -4.08 -0.93
N ARG A 305 -15.10 -5.08 -1.03
CA ARG A 305 -15.39 -6.46 -0.63
C ARG A 305 -15.21 -6.69 0.87
N LEU A 306 -14.43 -5.86 1.55
CA LEU A 306 -14.13 -6.06 2.95
C LEU A 306 -15.32 -5.75 3.89
N PRO A 307 -16.06 -4.62 3.73
CA PRO A 307 -17.29 -4.40 4.50
C PRO A 307 -18.33 -5.50 4.24
N TYR A 308 -18.41 -6.00 3.02
CA TYR A 308 -19.26 -7.13 2.67
C TYR A 308 -18.84 -8.41 3.40
N ALA A 309 -17.55 -8.75 3.41
CA ALA A 309 -17.03 -9.92 4.10
C ALA A 309 -17.30 -9.85 5.63
N MET A 310 -17.06 -8.69 6.24
CA MET A 310 -17.39 -8.49 7.66
C MET A 310 -18.91 -8.56 7.94
N ALA A 311 -19.73 -8.13 6.98
CA ALA A 311 -21.18 -8.22 7.08
C ALA A 311 -21.70 -9.68 6.97
N LEU A 312 -21.00 -10.56 6.24
CA LEU A 312 -21.32 -12.01 6.21
C LEU A 312 -21.20 -12.65 7.61
N GLU A 313 -20.24 -12.17 8.41
CA GLU A 313 -20.08 -12.60 9.80
C GLU A 313 -20.99 -11.84 10.77
N ASN A 314 -21.89 -11.02 10.23
CA ASN A 314 -22.76 -10.14 11.03
C ASN A 314 -21.99 -9.27 12.04
N SER A 315 -20.77 -8.85 11.67
CA SER A 315 -19.85 -8.10 12.54
C SER A 315 -20.09 -6.58 12.52
N LEU A 316 -20.79 -6.06 11.49
CA LEU A 316 -21.01 -4.62 11.32
C LEU A 316 -22.46 -4.21 11.61
N PRO A 317 -22.71 -2.95 12.01
CA PRO A 317 -24.06 -2.40 11.95
C PRO A 317 -24.53 -2.38 10.48
N PHE A 318 -25.84 -2.54 10.27
CA PHE A 318 -26.43 -2.58 8.93
C PHE A 318 -25.90 -3.69 8.01
N SER A 319 -25.42 -4.83 8.57
CA SER A 319 -24.91 -5.96 7.80
C SER A 319 -25.86 -6.39 6.67
N ASN A 320 -27.16 -6.44 6.92
CA ASN A 320 -28.16 -6.80 5.91
C ASN A 320 -28.17 -5.87 4.68
N GLN A 321 -27.86 -4.57 4.86
CA GLN A 321 -27.74 -3.64 3.75
C GLN A 321 -26.43 -3.83 3.00
N LEU A 322 -25.32 -4.02 3.71
CA LEU A 322 -23.99 -4.23 3.15
C LEU A 322 -23.89 -5.53 2.33
N LEU A 323 -24.76 -6.51 2.60
CA LEU A 323 -24.85 -7.76 1.84
C LEU A 323 -25.60 -7.64 0.51
N LYS A 324 -26.21 -6.48 0.20
CA LYS A 324 -26.94 -6.30 -1.06
C LYS A 324 -25.99 -6.31 -2.25
N LEU A 325 -26.33 -7.14 -3.24
CA LEU A 325 -25.60 -7.26 -4.50
C LEU A 325 -26.40 -6.61 -5.64
N ASN A 326 -25.70 -6.01 -6.59
CA ASN A 326 -26.30 -5.53 -7.82
C ASN A 326 -26.52 -6.68 -8.85
N ARG A 327 -27.05 -6.37 -10.04
CA ARG A 327 -27.29 -7.36 -11.12
C ARG A 327 -26.03 -8.09 -11.58
N PHE A 328 -24.83 -7.53 -11.34
CA PHE A 328 -23.55 -8.12 -11.67
C PHE A 328 -22.90 -8.85 -10.48
N LYS A 329 -23.67 -9.09 -9.40
CA LYS A 329 -23.23 -9.73 -8.15
C LYS A 329 -22.09 -9.00 -7.44
N ILE A 330 -22.06 -7.67 -7.54
CA ILE A 330 -21.12 -6.80 -6.84
C ILE A 330 -21.77 -6.19 -5.61
N PRO A 331 -21.10 -6.13 -4.44
CA PRO A 331 -21.62 -5.55 -3.20
C PRO A 331 -21.67 -4.02 -3.29
N TYR A 332 -22.70 -3.50 -3.97
CA TYR A 332 -22.78 -2.08 -4.32
C TYR A 332 -22.98 -1.17 -3.10
N VAL A 333 -23.70 -1.63 -2.07
CA VAL A 333 -23.90 -0.82 -0.84
C VAL A 333 -22.60 -0.70 -0.07
N ALA A 334 -21.81 -1.78 0.04
CA ALA A 334 -20.49 -1.75 0.63
C ALA A 334 -19.55 -0.83 -0.18
N GLY A 335 -19.62 -0.86 -1.51
CA GLY A 335 -18.86 0.05 -2.37
C GLY A 335 -19.26 1.51 -2.22
N ILE A 336 -20.56 1.83 -2.08
CA ILE A 336 -21.03 3.19 -1.80
C ILE A 336 -20.54 3.66 -0.42
N PHE A 337 -20.60 2.80 0.59
CA PHE A 337 -20.09 3.10 1.92
C PHE A 337 -18.59 3.48 1.86
N GLU A 338 -17.78 2.68 1.21
CA GLU A 338 -16.35 2.95 1.05
C GLU A 338 -16.08 4.24 0.27
N LEU A 339 -16.82 4.49 -0.82
CA LEU A 339 -16.71 5.70 -1.60
C LEU A 339 -17.03 6.95 -0.78
N ILE A 340 -18.09 6.92 0.04
CA ILE A 340 -18.46 8.04 0.92
C ILE A 340 -17.36 8.31 1.94
N VAL A 341 -16.83 7.27 2.60
CA VAL A 341 -15.74 7.43 3.58
C VAL A 341 -14.49 7.99 2.89
N SER A 342 -14.14 7.47 1.70
CA SER A 342 -12.98 7.95 0.93
C SER A 342 -13.12 9.41 0.52
N ILE A 343 -14.29 9.81 0.00
CA ILE A 343 -14.56 11.22 -0.34
C ILE A 343 -14.47 12.10 0.90
N GLY A 344 -15.05 11.66 2.03
CA GLY A 344 -14.96 12.39 3.29
C GLY A 344 -13.51 12.63 3.72
N LEU A 345 -12.65 11.63 3.59
CA LEU A 345 -11.23 11.74 3.95
C LEU A 345 -10.43 12.68 3.02
N MET A 346 -10.85 12.87 1.76
CA MET A 346 -10.22 13.86 0.87
C MET A 346 -10.32 15.31 1.40
N PHE A 347 -11.31 15.60 2.25
CA PHE A 347 -11.46 16.91 2.88
C PHE A 347 -10.72 17.02 4.22
N VAL A 348 -10.21 15.92 4.76
CA VAL A 348 -9.51 15.90 6.06
C VAL A 348 -8.04 16.24 5.90
N GLY A 349 -7.40 15.81 4.82
CA GLY A 349 -5.98 16.06 4.63
C GLY A 349 -5.47 15.77 3.22
N GLY A 350 -4.24 16.22 2.95
CA GLY A 350 -3.53 15.97 1.71
C GLY A 350 -2.98 14.55 1.61
N PHE A 351 -2.28 14.28 0.52
CA PHE A 351 -1.72 12.97 0.19
C PHE A 351 -0.85 12.39 1.32
N ASP A 352 0.12 13.17 1.83
CA ASP A 352 1.05 12.68 2.85
C ASP A 352 0.34 12.35 4.16
N MET A 353 -0.54 13.23 4.65
CA MET A 353 -1.29 12.97 5.89
C MET A 353 -2.10 11.67 5.80
N LEU A 354 -2.82 11.47 4.70
CA LEU A 354 -3.66 10.29 4.51
C LEU A 354 -2.80 9.02 4.41
N THR A 355 -1.68 9.07 3.69
CA THR A 355 -0.78 7.93 3.52
C THR A 355 -0.03 7.59 4.80
N ASP A 356 0.42 8.57 5.56
CA ASP A 356 1.14 8.36 6.81
C ASP A 356 0.20 7.78 7.88
N MET A 357 -1.06 8.26 7.94
CA MET A 357 -2.07 7.73 8.85
C MET A 357 -2.39 6.26 8.54
N LEU A 358 -2.63 5.91 7.28
CA LEU A 358 -2.96 4.53 6.93
C LEU A 358 -1.77 3.59 7.17
N ILE A 359 -0.54 4.02 6.88
CA ILE A 359 0.67 3.21 7.11
C ILE A 359 0.91 3.02 8.60
N PHE A 360 0.80 4.06 9.40
CA PHE A 360 0.91 3.93 10.85
C PHE A 360 -0.06 2.87 11.40
N VAL A 361 -1.34 2.98 11.04
CA VAL A 361 -2.37 2.06 11.54
C VAL A 361 -2.14 0.64 11.05
N ILE A 362 -1.85 0.44 9.76
CA ILE A 362 -1.69 -0.91 9.22
C ILE A 362 -0.41 -1.58 9.73
N TRP A 363 0.68 -0.83 9.97
CA TRP A 363 1.92 -1.40 10.51
C TRP A 363 1.79 -1.89 11.97
N ILE A 364 0.83 -1.37 12.75
CA ILE A 364 0.46 -1.96 14.04
C ILE A 364 0.02 -3.42 13.82
N PHE A 365 -0.88 -3.64 12.88
CA PHE A 365 -1.39 -4.99 12.58
C PHE A 365 -0.37 -5.85 11.83
N TYR A 366 0.45 -5.28 10.94
CA TYR A 366 1.55 -6.01 10.31
C TYR A 366 2.52 -6.52 11.36
N THR A 367 2.91 -5.69 12.32
CA THR A 367 3.78 -6.10 13.43
C THR A 367 3.14 -7.23 14.25
N LEU A 368 1.83 -7.18 14.52
CA LEU A 368 1.12 -8.28 15.17
C LEU A 368 1.16 -9.57 14.32
N VAL A 369 1.02 -9.50 13.00
CA VAL A 369 1.15 -10.66 12.10
C VAL A 369 2.57 -11.24 12.16
N LEU A 370 3.60 -10.39 12.20
CA LEU A 370 4.98 -10.83 12.29
C LEU A 370 5.26 -11.53 13.64
N VAL A 371 4.75 -10.97 14.73
CA VAL A 371 4.80 -11.60 16.07
C VAL A 371 3.99 -12.90 16.10
N ALA A 372 2.85 -12.96 15.38
CA ALA A 372 2.03 -14.17 15.30
C ALA A 372 2.79 -15.38 14.71
N VAL A 373 3.77 -15.16 13.81
CA VAL A 373 4.65 -16.24 13.31
C VAL A 373 5.41 -16.88 14.46
N ILE A 374 6.02 -16.08 15.33
CA ILE A 374 6.77 -16.56 16.51
C ILE A 374 5.81 -17.23 17.49
N LYS A 375 4.67 -16.57 17.78
CA LYS A 375 3.65 -17.07 18.71
C LYS A 375 3.10 -18.41 18.26
N LEU A 376 2.64 -18.54 17.02
CA LEU A 376 2.05 -19.79 16.51
C LEU A 376 3.09 -20.90 16.33
N ARG A 377 4.38 -20.60 16.14
CA ARG A 377 5.43 -21.63 16.20
C ARG A 377 5.56 -22.25 17.58
N ARG A 378 5.32 -21.46 18.63
CA ARG A 378 5.37 -21.92 20.02
C ARG A 378 4.07 -22.60 20.45
N ASP A 379 2.92 -21.98 20.15
CA ASP A 379 1.62 -22.42 20.65
C ASP A 379 1.04 -23.60 19.83
N GLU A 380 1.40 -23.69 18.54
CA GLU A 380 0.95 -24.72 17.60
C GLU A 380 2.15 -25.31 16.84
N PRO A 381 3.05 -26.05 17.50
CA PRO A 381 4.24 -26.62 16.85
C PRO A 381 3.90 -27.57 15.72
N ASP A 382 2.78 -28.29 15.79
CA ASP A 382 2.32 -29.29 14.82
C ASP A 382 1.58 -28.68 13.62
N LEU A 383 1.35 -27.35 13.60
CA LEU A 383 0.72 -26.69 12.46
C LEU A 383 1.56 -26.92 11.20
N PRO A 384 1.01 -27.48 10.11
CA PRO A 384 1.73 -27.68 8.87
C PRO A 384 2.27 -26.36 8.32
N ARG A 385 3.59 -26.26 8.16
CA ARG A 385 4.27 -25.08 7.58
C ARG A 385 5.01 -25.50 6.32
N PRO A 386 4.34 -25.49 5.17
CA PRO A 386 4.96 -25.87 3.90
C PRO A 386 6.14 -24.96 3.52
N TYR A 387 6.10 -23.71 3.96
CA TYR A 387 7.20 -22.77 3.91
C TYR A 387 7.57 -22.34 5.32
N ARG A 388 8.85 -22.26 5.60
CA ARG A 388 9.42 -21.72 6.84
C ARG A 388 10.34 -20.54 6.49
N VAL A 389 10.15 -19.42 7.18
CA VAL A 389 11.00 -18.23 6.96
C VAL A 389 12.48 -18.62 7.16
N PRO A 390 13.35 -18.24 6.20
CA PRO A 390 14.78 -18.51 6.33
C PRO A 390 15.40 -17.72 7.49
N LEU A 391 16.58 -18.17 7.96
CA LEU A 391 17.33 -17.53 9.05
C LEU A 391 16.47 -17.18 10.28
N TYR A 392 15.49 -18.05 10.60
CA TYR A 392 14.69 -17.88 11.82
C TYR A 392 15.59 -17.97 13.07
N PRO A 393 15.43 -17.10 14.09
CA PRO A 393 14.43 -16.04 14.20
C PRO A 393 14.89 -14.67 13.69
N VAL A 394 16.03 -14.53 13.03
CA VAL A 394 16.67 -13.25 12.68
C VAL A 394 15.78 -12.40 11.76
N ILE A 395 15.30 -12.96 10.64
CA ILE A 395 14.45 -12.22 9.69
C ILE A 395 13.16 -11.74 10.34
N PRO A 396 12.37 -12.55 11.07
CA PRO A 396 11.23 -12.07 11.83
C PRO A 396 11.56 -10.95 12.83
N ILE A 397 12.68 -11.06 13.56
CA ILE A 397 13.09 -10.05 14.52
C ILE A 397 13.41 -8.72 13.81
N ILE A 398 14.15 -8.74 12.70
CA ILE A 398 14.42 -7.52 11.91
C ILE A 398 13.11 -6.87 11.45
N ALA A 399 12.17 -7.65 10.93
CA ALA A 399 10.88 -7.14 10.49
C ALA A 399 10.05 -6.54 11.63
N ILE A 400 10.01 -7.21 12.79
CA ILE A 400 9.31 -6.72 13.98
C ILE A 400 9.96 -5.43 14.50
N LEU A 401 11.29 -5.40 14.61
CA LEU A 401 12.01 -4.19 15.05
C LEU A 401 11.79 -3.02 14.10
N GLY A 402 11.79 -3.27 12.78
CA GLY A 402 11.42 -2.27 11.79
C GLY A 402 10.00 -1.73 11.98
N GLY A 403 9.03 -2.62 12.19
CA GLY A 403 7.64 -2.23 12.45
C GLY A 403 7.47 -1.45 13.75
N VAL A 404 8.08 -1.92 14.85
CA VAL A 404 8.06 -1.23 16.14
C VAL A 404 8.72 0.15 16.03
N PHE A 405 9.86 0.24 15.33
CA PHE A 405 10.55 1.51 15.10
C PHE A 405 9.65 2.52 14.38
N ILE A 406 8.97 2.11 13.29
CA ILE A 406 8.05 2.98 12.56
C ILE A 406 6.91 3.46 13.46
N ILE A 407 6.29 2.56 14.23
CA ILE A 407 5.20 2.89 15.15
C ILE A 407 5.66 3.90 16.21
N VAL A 408 6.79 3.63 16.86
CA VAL A 408 7.34 4.49 17.93
C VAL A 408 7.73 5.85 17.36
N MET A 409 8.44 5.90 16.24
CA MET A 409 8.86 7.16 15.63
C MET A 409 7.66 7.99 15.17
N THR A 410 6.63 7.38 14.60
CA THR A 410 5.40 8.12 14.24
C THR A 410 4.70 8.69 15.47
N LEU A 411 4.63 7.94 16.58
CA LEU A 411 4.09 8.43 17.84
C LEU A 411 4.90 9.61 18.40
N LEU A 412 6.21 9.61 18.23
CA LEU A 412 7.08 10.70 18.74
C LEU A 412 7.08 11.94 17.84
N THR A 413 7.00 11.76 16.52
CA THR A 413 7.15 12.86 15.55
C THR A 413 5.82 13.39 15.02
N GLN A 414 4.79 12.53 14.95
CA GLN A 414 3.47 12.85 14.39
C GLN A 414 2.34 12.41 15.36
N PHE A 415 2.45 12.80 16.63
CA PHE A 415 1.55 12.34 17.70
C PHE A 415 0.06 12.52 17.39
N GLN A 416 -0.33 13.68 16.87
CA GLN A 416 -1.74 13.96 16.55
C GLN A 416 -2.28 13.02 15.46
N LEU A 417 -1.50 12.79 14.41
CA LEU A 417 -1.83 11.85 13.34
C LEU A 417 -1.94 10.42 13.88
N ALA A 418 -0.96 9.97 14.66
CA ALA A 418 -0.96 8.65 15.25
C ALA A 418 -2.18 8.43 16.16
N MET A 419 -2.48 9.40 17.02
CA MET A 419 -3.64 9.32 17.93
C MET A 419 -4.97 9.33 17.19
N SER A 420 -5.11 10.11 16.10
CA SER A 420 -6.32 10.08 15.28
C SER A 420 -6.58 8.69 14.66
N GLY A 421 -5.54 8.03 14.16
CA GLY A 421 -5.62 6.66 13.64
C GLY A 421 -5.97 5.62 14.72
N VAL A 422 -5.35 5.73 15.90
CA VAL A 422 -5.68 4.85 17.05
C VAL A 422 -7.12 5.06 17.49
N LEU A 423 -7.56 6.29 17.68
CA LEU A 423 -8.92 6.61 18.11
C LEU A 423 -9.96 6.11 17.10
N ALA A 424 -9.74 6.34 15.80
CA ALA A 424 -10.62 5.84 14.75
C ALA A 424 -10.71 4.28 14.76
N THR A 425 -9.60 3.61 15.04
CA THR A 425 -9.58 2.14 15.22
C THR A 425 -10.36 1.72 16.47
N LEU A 426 -10.17 2.41 17.60
CA LEU A 426 -10.82 2.08 18.86
C LEU A 426 -12.34 2.37 18.87
N VAL A 427 -12.85 3.25 18.00
CA VAL A 427 -14.30 3.43 17.78
C VAL A 427 -15.00 2.12 17.39
N GLY A 428 -14.27 1.16 16.81
CA GLY A 428 -14.78 -0.19 16.56
C GLY A 428 -15.13 -0.99 17.83
N LEU A 429 -14.47 -0.72 18.97
CA LEU A 429 -14.72 -1.50 20.22
C LEU A 429 -16.16 -1.44 20.73
N PRO A 430 -16.78 -0.26 20.91
CA PRO A 430 -18.19 -0.17 21.33
C PRO A 430 -19.11 -0.93 20.37
N LEU A 431 -18.88 -0.84 19.06
CA LEU A 431 -19.67 -1.53 18.07
C LEU A 431 -19.53 -3.05 18.17
N TYR A 432 -18.32 -3.55 18.39
CA TYR A 432 -18.07 -4.98 18.61
C TYR A 432 -18.85 -5.51 19.83
N PHE A 433 -18.74 -4.82 20.98
CA PHE A 433 -19.42 -5.25 22.21
C PHE A 433 -20.93 -5.10 22.12
N TYR A 434 -21.44 -4.03 21.47
CA TYR A 434 -22.86 -3.86 21.21
C TYR A 434 -23.41 -5.04 20.41
N ARG A 435 -22.75 -5.42 19.30
CA ARG A 435 -23.17 -6.55 18.45
C ARG A 435 -23.11 -7.88 19.20
N LYS A 436 -22.03 -8.14 19.93
CA LYS A 436 -21.87 -9.36 20.73
C LYS A 436 -22.97 -9.56 21.75
N ARG A 437 -23.54 -8.48 22.29
CA ARG A 437 -24.69 -8.53 23.23
C ARG A 437 -26.01 -8.88 22.52
N HIS A 438 -26.16 -8.48 21.26
CA HIS A 438 -27.42 -8.69 20.52
C HIS A 438 -27.41 -9.95 19.63
N GLN A 439 -26.29 -10.67 19.58
CA GLN A 439 -26.16 -11.97 18.91
C GLN A 439 -26.40 -13.15 19.85
N LYS A 440 -26.61 -12.91 21.16
CA LYS A 440 -27.12 -13.89 22.14
C LYS A 440 -28.63 -13.84 22.16
#